data_13d20947d9c2466b7da23cc0f4acca28
#
_entry.id   13d20947d9c2466b7da23cc0f4acca28
#
_cell.length_a   1.000
_cell.length_b   1.000
_cell.length_c   1.000
_cell.angle_alpha   90.00
_cell.angle_beta   90.00
_cell.angle_gamma   90.00
#
_symmetry.space_group_name_H-M   'P 1'
#
loop_
_entity.id
_entity.type
_entity.pdbx_description
1 polymer ?
#
loop_
_entity_poly.entity_id
_entity_poly.type
_entity_poly.pdbx_seq_one_letter_code
_entity_poly.pdbx_strand_id
1 'polypeptide(L)'
;MRITHSWTDETASISIEGLQETVRVLHVTDSHIALIDERDPEHIEKCEGSRERFSERRKDAEGNNVYTETSFDEAMAYAKDEAVDLVALTGDIVHFPSQASIDHVVASMEEAGTKTVYTAGNHDWHFPGLEGRDDLRQEWWPAIEPLHGGNAACCAEEISGILFVAVDDSTYQVNEEQLEFTRQQLARELPTVLLVHIPLSIATLRDPVIEKWKAPILIGDPVWEFGSRDRWGTDFDEPGTQEFVRLCSKANNLAAVFCGHVHFPHADSLSPRCVQYVGKPSYEGGWRMVEFRPL
;
A
#
# COMPACT_ATOMS: atom_id res chain seq x y z
N MET A 1 16.93 -4.61 -20.01
CA MET A 1 17.02 -3.49 -19.07
C MET A 1 17.77 -3.95 -17.82
N ARG A 2 18.81 -3.23 -17.42
CA ARG A 2 19.54 -3.46 -16.17
C ARG A 2 18.95 -2.57 -15.09
N ILE A 3 18.72 -3.15 -13.90
CA ILE A 3 18.18 -2.46 -12.74
C ILE A 3 19.05 -2.82 -11.54
N THR A 4 19.41 -1.84 -10.73
CA THR A 4 20.20 -2.04 -9.50
C THR A 4 19.58 -1.27 -8.35
N HIS A 5 19.71 -1.80 -7.14
CA HIS A 5 19.06 -1.29 -5.95
C HIS A 5 20.06 -1.06 -4.82
N SER A 6 19.83 -0.03 -4.04
CA SER A 6 20.42 0.17 -2.72
C SER A 6 19.36 0.78 -1.81
N TRP A 7 19.29 0.35 -0.54
CA TRP A 7 18.23 0.79 0.36
C TRP A 7 18.60 0.77 1.83
N THR A 8 17.83 1.52 2.59
CA THR A 8 17.66 1.44 4.04
C THR A 8 16.19 1.26 4.33
N ASP A 9 15.78 1.28 5.60
CA ASP A 9 14.35 1.26 5.94
C ASP A 9 13.61 2.54 5.53
N GLU A 10 14.30 3.65 5.38
CA GLU A 10 13.71 4.98 5.10
C GLU A 10 13.94 5.45 3.66
N THR A 11 14.94 4.93 2.97
CA THR A 11 15.31 5.39 1.63
C THR A 11 15.58 4.23 0.68
N ALA A 12 15.37 4.44 -0.61
CA ALA A 12 15.83 3.53 -1.65
C ALA A 12 16.33 4.33 -2.87
N SER A 13 17.37 3.81 -3.52
CA SER A 13 17.83 4.30 -4.81
C SER A 13 17.82 3.16 -5.82
N ILE A 14 17.08 3.34 -6.91
CA ILE A 14 16.86 2.35 -7.96
C ILE A 14 17.41 2.93 -9.25
N SER A 15 18.53 2.39 -9.72
CA SER A 15 19.11 2.85 -10.98
C SER A 15 18.66 1.97 -12.14
N ILE A 16 18.15 2.60 -13.19
CA ILE A 16 17.49 1.95 -14.33
C ILE A 16 18.16 2.34 -15.63
N GLU A 17 18.61 1.35 -16.39
CA GLU A 17 19.17 1.54 -17.72
C GLU A 17 18.10 2.08 -18.69
N GLY A 18 18.43 3.21 -19.32
CA GLY A 18 17.57 3.88 -20.30
C GLY A 18 16.65 4.95 -19.72
N LEU A 19 16.56 5.09 -18.40
CA LEU A 19 15.88 6.22 -17.78
C LEU A 19 16.62 7.52 -18.12
N GLN A 20 15.90 8.61 -18.37
CA GLN A 20 16.50 9.87 -18.83
C GLN A 20 16.69 10.89 -17.71
N GLU A 21 15.85 10.86 -16.69
CA GLU A 21 15.86 11.80 -15.57
C GLU A 21 15.56 11.09 -14.25
N THR A 22 15.85 11.75 -13.15
CA THR A 22 15.56 11.22 -11.82
C THR A 22 14.08 11.43 -11.50
N VAL A 23 13.42 10.41 -10.97
CA VAL A 23 12.05 10.46 -10.46
C VAL A 23 12.08 10.17 -8.96
N ARG A 24 11.48 11.06 -8.17
CA ARG A 24 11.35 10.94 -6.72
C ARG A 24 9.96 10.53 -6.32
N VAL A 25 9.86 9.49 -5.50
CA VAL A 25 8.58 8.95 -5.04
C VAL A 25 8.59 8.84 -3.53
N LEU A 26 7.54 9.35 -2.89
CA LEU A 26 7.29 9.08 -1.48
C LEU A 26 6.35 7.89 -1.36
N HIS A 27 6.81 6.80 -0.77
CA HIS A 27 5.99 5.63 -0.46
C HIS A 27 5.45 5.73 0.97
N VAL A 28 4.11 5.78 1.10
CA VAL A 28 3.36 5.87 2.36
C VAL A 28 2.36 4.72 2.41
N THR A 29 2.24 4.09 3.57
CA THR A 29 1.34 2.95 3.80
C THR A 29 0.87 2.91 5.25
N ASP A 30 -0.23 2.22 5.54
CA ASP A 30 -0.69 1.95 6.91
C ASP A 30 -0.76 3.22 7.76
N SER A 31 -1.49 4.22 7.29
CA SER A 31 -1.72 5.47 8.04
C SER A 31 -2.81 5.29 9.09
N HIS A 32 -3.80 4.42 8.82
CA HIS A 32 -4.90 4.10 9.72
C HIS A 32 -5.57 5.34 10.34
N ILE A 33 -5.85 6.36 9.52
CA ILE A 33 -6.58 7.55 9.97
C ILE A 33 -7.96 7.12 10.45
N ALA A 34 -8.30 7.44 11.69
CA ALA A 34 -9.47 6.91 12.39
C ALA A 34 -10.36 8.04 12.93
N LEU A 35 -10.66 9.00 12.08
CA LEU A 35 -11.63 10.07 12.38
C LEU A 35 -13.05 9.55 12.18
N ILE A 36 -13.97 10.01 13.00
CA ILE A 36 -15.41 9.70 12.86
C ILE A 36 -16.23 10.90 13.38
N ASP A 37 -17.33 11.20 12.74
CA ASP A 37 -18.26 12.24 13.15
C ASP A 37 -19.73 11.83 12.92
N GLU A 38 -20.65 12.76 13.14
CA GLU A 38 -22.09 12.56 13.07
C GLU A 38 -22.65 12.24 11.67
N ARG A 39 -21.82 12.26 10.64
CA ARG A 39 -22.19 11.84 9.27
C ARG A 39 -22.22 10.32 9.12
N ASP A 40 -21.55 9.58 10.02
CA ASP A 40 -21.52 8.12 10.06
C ASP A 40 -22.13 7.58 11.38
N PRO A 41 -23.38 7.95 11.75
CA PRO A 41 -23.93 7.77 13.09
C PRO A 41 -24.05 6.31 13.52
N GLU A 42 -24.20 5.39 12.56
CA GLU A 42 -24.37 3.96 12.82
C GLU A 42 -23.05 3.29 13.27
N HIS A 43 -21.93 3.96 13.02
CA HIS A 43 -20.59 3.41 13.23
C HIS A 43 -19.83 4.07 14.39
N ILE A 44 -20.31 5.18 14.94
CA ILE A 44 -19.61 5.96 16.00
C ILE A 44 -19.21 5.05 17.16
N GLU A 45 -20.16 4.29 17.73
CA GLU A 45 -19.90 3.45 18.91
C GLU A 45 -18.79 2.41 18.66
N LYS A 46 -18.76 1.81 17.45
CA LYS A 46 -17.77 0.79 17.09
C LYS A 46 -16.40 1.37 16.76
N CYS A 47 -16.36 2.61 16.27
CA CYS A 47 -15.12 3.31 15.90
C CYS A 47 -14.48 4.04 17.10
N GLU A 48 -15.29 4.24 18.16
CA GLU A 48 -14.83 4.95 19.36
C GLU A 48 -13.58 4.32 19.95
N GLY A 49 -12.61 5.17 20.32
CA GLY A 49 -11.33 4.74 20.88
C GLY A 49 -10.28 4.23 19.85
N SER A 50 -10.64 4.08 18.57
CA SER A 50 -9.65 3.68 17.56
C SER A 50 -8.57 4.75 17.36
N ARG A 51 -8.95 6.01 17.28
CA ARG A 51 -8.04 7.15 17.10
C ARG A 51 -7.03 7.24 18.27
N GLU A 52 -7.50 7.11 19.50
CA GLU A 52 -6.66 7.13 20.71
C GLU A 52 -5.71 5.94 20.74
N ARG A 53 -6.20 4.74 20.44
CA ARG A 53 -5.40 3.52 20.42
C ARG A 53 -4.24 3.58 19.42
N PHE A 54 -4.46 4.14 18.23
CA PHE A 54 -3.40 4.32 17.26
C PHE A 54 -2.42 5.43 17.67
N SER A 55 -2.89 6.54 18.29
CA SER A 55 -2.02 7.61 18.76
C SER A 55 -0.99 7.17 19.81
N GLU A 56 -1.25 6.09 20.55
CA GLU A 56 -0.31 5.51 21.51
C GLU A 56 0.94 4.91 20.85
N ARG A 57 0.89 4.62 19.56
CA ARG A 57 1.98 4.00 18.79
C ARG A 57 3.13 4.93 18.48
N ARG A 58 2.88 6.24 18.50
CA ARG A 58 3.89 7.26 18.24
C ARG A 58 3.91 8.31 19.33
N LYS A 59 5.11 8.76 19.72
CA LYS A 59 5.32 9.84 20.69
C LYS A 59 6.11 10.96 20.02
N ASP A 60 5.76 12.20 20.38
CA ASP A 60 6.58 13.37 20.05
C ASP A 60 7.81 13.50 20.99
N ALA A 61 8.61 14.54 20.79
CA ALA A 61 9.82 14.77 21.59
C ALA A 61 9.50 15.07 23.07
N GLU A 62 8.31 15.53 23.37
CA GLU A 62 7.79 15.85 24.71
C GLU A 62 7.13 14.62 25.37
N GLY A 63 6.94 13.51 24.64
CA GLY A 63 6.35 12.26 25.11
C GLY A 63 4.83 12.20 24.98
N ASN A 64 4.19 13.15 24.27
CA ASN A 64 2.76 13.13 24.00
C ASN A 64 2.44 12.14 22.87
N ASN A 65 1.22 11.63 22.85
CA ASN A 65 0.70 10.84 21.74
C ASN A 65 0.62 11.67 20.47
N VAL A 66 1.03 11.08 19.33
CA VAL A 66 0.86 11.67 18.00
C VAL A 66 -0.28 10.96 17.28
N TYR A 67 -1.29 11.69 16.88
CA TYR A 67 -2.42 11.14 16.15
C TYR A 67 -2.03 10.74 14.71
N THR A 68 -2.74 9.78 14.16
CA THR A 68 -2.43 9.21 12.85
C THR A 68 -2.60 10.21 11.71
N GLU A 69 -3.60 11.07 11.80
CA GLU A 69 -3.80 12.18 10.87
C GLU A 69 -2.62 13.15 10.85
N THR A 70 -2.05 13.47 12.02
CA THR A 70 -0.84 14.30 12.12
C THR A 70 0.36 13.62 11.44
N SER A 71 0.53 12.31 11.64
CA SER A 71 1.61 11.57 10.99
C SER A 71 1.46 11.54 9.47
N PHE A 72 0.24 11.46 8.97
CA PHE A 72 -0.05 11.53 7.54
C PHE A 72 0.22 12.93 6.97
N ASP A 73 -0.23 13.98 7.67
CA ASP A 73 0.02 15.38 7.28
C ASP A 73 1.52 15.69 7.20
N GLU A 74 2.31 15.17 8.14
CA GLU A 74 3.78 15.30 8.10
C GLU A 74 4.38 14.60 6.86
N ALA A 75 3.87 13.43 6.47
CA ALA A 75 4.31 12.74 5.26
C ALA A 75 3.96 13.56 4.00
N MET A 76 2.75 14.13 3.94
CA MET A 76 2.32 14.98 2.82
C MET A 76 3.11 16.29 2.75
N ALA A 77 3.39 16.93 3.88
CA ALA A 77 4.24 18.11 3.96
C ALA A 77 5.67 17.80 3.51
N TYR A 78 6.22 16.65 3.93
CA TYR A 78 7.54 16.19 3.48
C TYR A 78 7.57 15.96 1.96
N ALA A 79 6.51 15.36 1.38
CA ALA A 79 6.40 15.18 -0.07
C ALA A 79 6.46 16.52 -0.82
N LYS A 80 5.77 17.54 -0.30
CA LYS A 80 5.75 18.90 -0.85
C LYS A 80 7.12 19.58 -0.74
N ASP A 81 7.74 19.53 0.44
CA ASP A 81 9.01 20.18 0.73
C ASP A 81 10.18 19.58 -0.11
N GLU A 82 10.16 18.26 -0.28
CA GLU A 82 11.14 17.54 -1.13
C GLU A 82 10.80 17.59 -2.62
N ALA A 83 9.68 18.21 -2.99
CA ALA A 83 9.19 18.32 -4.37
C ALA A 83 9.21 16.97 -5.10
N VAL A 84 8.59 15.94 -4.48
CA VAL A 84 8.51 14.61 -5.09
C VAL A 84 7.57 14.63 -6.30
N ASP A 85 7.87 13.77 -7.28
CA ASP A 85 7.08 13.65 -8.51
C ASP A 85 5.79 12.86 -8.30
N LEU A 86 5.79 11.98 -7.29
CA LEU A 86 4.66 11.10 -6.97
C LEU A 86 4.63 10.73 -5.50
N VAL A 87 3.43 10.67 -4.92
CA VAL A 87 3.16 9.96 -3.66
C VAL A 87 2.47 8.64 -3.96
N ALA A 88 3.08 7.53 -3.56
CA ALA A 88 2.51 6.18 -3.67
C ALA A 88 1.86 5.79 -2.35
N LEU A 89 0.54 5.69 -2.33
CA LEU A 89 -0.27 5.30 -1.18
C LEU A 89 -0.65 3.83 -1.32
N THR A 90 -0.06 2.96 -0.49
CA THR A 90 -0.24 1.51 -0.63
C THR A 90 -1.13 0.91 0.46
N GLY A 91 -2.32 1.50 0.63
CA GLY A 91 -3.42 0.95 1.40
C GLY A 91 -3.36 1.17 2.91
N ASP A 92 -4.48 0.87 3.55
CA ASP A 92 -4.73 1.13 4.97
C ASP A 92 -4.46 2.61 5.33
N ILE A 93 -4.82 3.50 4.42
CA ILE A 93 -4.68 4.95 4.62
C ILE A 93 -5.73 5.43 5.63
N VAL A 94 -6.96 4.94 5.50
CA VAL A 94 -7.97 5.11 6.55
C VAL A 94 -8.15 3.80 7.32
N HIS A 95 -8.52 3.88 8.59
CA HIS A 95 -8.81 2.69 9.40
C HIS A 95 -10.23 2.14 9.17
N PHE A 96 -11.07 2.99 8.63
CA PHE A 96 -12.43 2.69 8.17
C PHE A 96 -12.91 3.84 7.27
N PRO A 97 -13.82 3.58 6.32
CA PRO A 97 -14.19 4.54 5.27
C PRO A 97 -15.16 5.63 5.76
N SER A 98 -14.89 6.26 6.91
CA SER A 98 -15.70 7.37 7.39
C SER A 98 -15.50 8.61 6.54
N GLN A 99 -16.57 9.41 6.42
CA GLN A 99 -16.52 10.66 5.70
C GLN A 99 -15.44 11.60 6.25
N ALA A 100 -15.30 11.64 7.59
CA ALA A 100 -14.30 12.48 8.25
C ALA A 100 -12.86 12.08 7.92
N SER A 101 -12.56 10.77 7.88
CA SER A 101 -11.22 10.28 7.50
C SER A 101 -10.91 10.55 6.04
N ILE A 102 -11.87 10.30 5.14
CA ILE A 102 -11.70 10.51 3.69
C ILE A 102 -11.48 11.98 3.39
N ASP A 103 -12.32 12.89 3.94
CA ASP A 103 -12.19 14.33 3.75
C ASP A 103 -10.81 14.86 4.22
N HIS A 104 -10.32 14.33 5.36
CA HIS A 104 -8.99 14.69 5.87
C HIS A 104 -7.88 14.29 4.91
N VAL A 105 -7.90 13.03 4.44
CA VAL A 105 -6.90 12.53 3.48
C VAL A 105 -6.91 13.34 2.21
N VAL A 106 -8.09 13.61 1.63
CA VAL A 106 -8.23 14.41 0.42
C VAL A 106 -7.67 15.82 0.62
N ALA A 107 -8.01 16.48 1.74
CA ALA A 107 -7.50 17.81 2.03
C ALA A 107 -5.97 17.83 2.14
N SER A 108 -5.36 16.85 2.80
CA SER A 108 -3.91 16.73 2.91
C SER A 108 -3.23 16.47 1.57
N MET A 109 -3.83 15.63 0.72
CA MET A 109 -3.35 15.39 -0.66
C MET A 109 -3.42 16.66 -1.51
N GLU A 110 -4.52 17.41 -1.43
CA GLU A 110 -4.70 18.69 -2.14
C GLU A 110 -3.70 19.75 -1.66
N GLU A 111 -3.44 19.83 -0.36
CA GLU A 111 -2.47 20.77 0.19
C GLU A 111 -1.03 20.42 -0.24
N ALA A 112 -0.70 19.16 -0.29
CA ALA A 112 0.59 18.70 -0.81
C ALA A 112 0.75 19.10 -2.29
N GLY A 113 -0.33 19.05 -3.08
CA GLY A 113 -0.33 19.42 -4.48
C GLY A 113 0.52 18.51 -5.37
N THR A 114 0.92 17.37 -4.85
CA THR A 114 1.72 16.35 -5.54
C THR A 114 0.78 15.28 -6.10
N LYS A 115 1.10 14.74 -7.27
CA LYS A 115 0.36 13.62 -7.84
C LYS A 115 0.38 12.43 -6.89
N THR A 116 -0.75 11.74 -6.75
CA THR A 116 -0.87 10.54 -5.94
C THR A 116 -1.33 9.36 -6.78
N VAL A 117 -0.85 8.15 -6.46
CA VAL A 117 -1.41 6.87 -6.92
C VAL A 117 -1.72 6.05 -5.67
N TYR A 118 -2.96 5.60 -5.58
CA TYR A 118 -3.50 4.89 -4.43
C TYR A 118 -3.95 3.49 -4.81
N THR A 119 -3.72 2.52 -3.92
CA THR A 119 -4.42 1.23 -3.89
C THR A 119 -5.02 1.02 -2.52
N ALA A 120 -6.17 0.35 -2.44
CA ALA A 120 -6.83 0.09 -1.16
C ALA A 120 -6.08 -0.97 -0.33
N GLY A 121 -6.13 -0.82 0.98
CA GLY A 121 -5.82 -1.88 1.94
C GLY A 121 -7.10 -2.50 2.50
N ASN A 122 -6.94 -3.53 3.32
CA ASN A 122 -8.09 -4.27 3.86
C ASN A 122 -8.92 -3.47 4.87
N HIS A 123 -8.39 -2.39 5.45
CA HIS A 123 -9.14 -1.51 6.34
C HIS A 123 -9.89 -0.39 5.60
N ASP A 124 -9.49 -0.02 4.40
CA ASP A 124 -10.00 1.18 3.72
C ASP A 124 -11.49 1.10 3.34
N TRP A 125 -12.11 -0.07 3.32
CA TRP A 125 -13.45 -0.28 2.77
C TRP A 125 -14.45 -0.98 3.72
N HIS A 126 -14.13 -1.13 5.02
CA HIS A 126 -15.08 -1.65 6.01
C HIS A 126 -14.96 -0.96 7.36
N PHE A 127 -16.07 -0.91 8.10
CA PHE A 127 -16.08 -0.45 9.49
C PHE A 127 -15.75 -1.61 10.45
N PRO A 128 -15.25 -1.32 11.67
CA PRO A 128 -14.98 -2.33 12.70
C PRO A 128 -16.18 -3.25 12.97
N GLY A 129 -15.92 -4.55 13.08
CA GLY A 129 -16.91 -5.60 13.27
C GLY A 129 -17.56 -6.11 11.98
N LEU A 130 -17.05 -5.67 10.82
CA LEU A 130 -17.47 -6.13 9.50
C LEU A 130 -16.31 -6.78 8.73
N GLU A 131 -15.22 -7.08 9.42
CA GLU A 131 -14.03 -7.70 8.85
C GLU A 131 -14.39 -9.08 8.22
N GLY A 132 -13.72 -9.42 7.12
CA GLY A 132 -13.98 -10.65 6.38
C GLY A 132 -15.24 -10.64 5.50
N ARG A 133 -15.83 -9.48 5.31
CA ARG A 133 -16.98 -9.26 4.43
C ARG A 133 -16.53 -8.62 3.11
N ASP A 134 -15.91 -9.41 2.25
CA ASP A 134 -15.37 -8.95 0.96
C ASP A 134 -16.42 -8.32 0.03
N ASP A 135 -17.70 -8.70 0.22
CA ASP A 135 -18.81 -8.09 -0.48
C ASP A 135 -18.98 -6.60 -0.16
N LEU A 136 -18.54 -6.14 1.02
CA LEU A 136 -18.58 -4.73 1.41
C LEU A 136 -17.59 -3.86 0.62
N ARG A 137 -16.54 -4.44 0.05
CA ARG A 137 -15.56 -3.68 -0.75
C ARG A 137 -16.24 -2.93 -1.89
N GLN A 138 -17.12 -3.59 -2.64
CA GLN A 138 -17.86 -2.95 -3.73
C GLN A 138 -18.90 -1.93 -3.22
N GLU A 139 -19.48 -2.16 -2.05
CA GLU A 139 -20.41 -1.23 -1.41
C GLU A 139 -19.72 0.09 -1.04
N TRP A 140 -18.50 0.01 -0.50
CA TRP A 140 -17.76 1.17 0.00
C TRP A 140 -16.79 1.81 -0.98
N TRP A 141 -16.53 1.19 -2.15
CA TRP A 141 -15.71 1.82 -3.19
C TRP A 141 -16.15 3.22 -3.59
N PRO A 142 -17.45 3.54 -3.72
CA PRO A 142 -17.87 4.92 -3.99
C PRO A 142 -17.48 5.93 -2.91
N ALA A 143 -17.40 5.50 -1.64
CA ALA A 143 -16.99 6.39 -0.56
C ALA A 143 -15.51 6.76 -0.63
N ILE A 144 -14.64 5.82 -1.04
CA ILE A 144 -13.19 6.04 -1.19
C ILE A 144 -12.79 6.50 -2.60
N GLU A 145 -13.75 6.74 -3.51
CA GLU A 145 -13.49 7.23 -4.86
C GLU A 145 -12.58 8.47 -4.90
N PRO A 146 -12.72 9.46 -3.97
CA PRO A 146 -11.84 10.60 -3.94
C PRO A 146 -10.35 10.26 -3.75
N LEU A 147 -10.03 9.07 -3.20
CA LEU A 147 -8.65 8.62 -2.98
C LEU A 147 -8.05 7.97 -4.24
N HIS A 148 -8.84 7.21 -4.99
CA HIS A 148 -8.34 6.46 -6.17
C HIS A 148 -8.65 7.12 -7.52
N GLY A 149 -9.60 8.05 -7.58
CA GLY A 149 -9.86 8.89 -8.75
C GLY A 149 -10.25 8.14 -10.03
N GLY A 150 -10.97 7.01 -9.93
CA GLY A 150 -11.37 6.24 -11.11
C GLY A 150 -11.64 4.76 -10.83
N ASN A 151 -10.89 3.84 -11.44
CA ASN A 151 -11.05 2.40 -11.22
C ASN A 151 -10.36 1.98 -9.91
N ALA A 152 -11.15 1.63 -8.89
CA ALA A 152 -10.64 1.19 -7.59
C ALA A 152 -9.89 -0.14 -7.65
N ALA A 153 -10.24 -1.03 -8.60
CA ALA A 153 -9.63 -2.35 -8.70
C ALA A 153 -8.19 -2.31 -9.25
N CYS A 154 -7.92 -1.42 -10.20
CA CYS A 154 -6.59 -1.26 -10.77
C CYS A 154 -6.47 0.04 -11.58
N CYS A 155 -5.31 0.66 -11.52
CA CYS A 155 -4.98 1.82 -12.35
C CYS A 155 -3.49 1.84 -12.70
N ALA A 156 -3.12 2.67 -13.68
CA ALA A 156 -1.72 2.86 -14.05
C ALA A 156 -1.45 4.33 -14.40
N GLU A 157 -0.31 4.80 -13.95
CA GLU A 157 0.17 6.15 -14.19
C GLU A 157 1.61 6.12 -14.68
N GLU A 158 1.94 6.90 -15.71
CA GLU A 158 3.29 7.00 -16.24
C GLU A 158 3.91 8.34 -15.82
N ILE A 159 5.04 8.27 -15.16
CA ILE A 159 5.83 9.43 -14.72
C ILE A 159 7.23 9.30 -15.30
N SER A 160 7.60 10.21 -16.20
CA SER A 160 8.97 10.31 -16.77
C SER A 160 9.55 8.97 -17.26
N GLY A 161 8.69 8.14 -17.88
CA GLY A 161 9.09 6.85 -18.45
C GLY A 161 9.10 5.68 -17.45
N ILE A 162 8.61 5.87 -16.24
CA ILE A 162 8.33 4.80 -15.26
C ILE A 162 6.82 4.62 -15.16
N LEU A 163 6.38 3.38 -15.20
CA LEU A 163 4.98 3.00 -15.06
C LEU A 163 4.68 2.57 -13.63
N PHE A 164 3.78 3.27 -12.95
CA PHE A 164 3.26 2.92 -11.63
C PHE A 164 1.91 2.23 -11.82
N VAL A 165 1.83 0.98 -11.41
CA VAL A 165 0.65 0.12 -11.58
C VAL A 165 0.10 -0.21 -10.20
N ALA A 166 -1.09 0.28 -9.88
CA ALA A 166 -1.79 -0.03 -8.65
C ALA A 166 -2.79 -1.17 -8.90
N VAL A 167 -2.80 -2.17 -8.02
CA VAL A 167 -3.72 -3.31 -8.05
C VAL A 167 -4.26 -3.51 -6.65
N ASP A 168 -5.58 -3.46 -6.50
CA ASP A 168 -6.25 -3.72 -5.23
C ASP A 168 -6.25 -5.23 -4.92
N ASP A 169 -5.42 -5.61 -3.97
CA ASP A 169 -5.28 -6.97 -3.46
C ASP A 169 -5.81 -7.12 -2.03
N SER A 170 -6.57 -6.13 -1.56
CA SER A 170 -7.02 -5.98 -0.17
C SER A 170 -7.89 -7.12 0.36
N THR A 171 -8.40 -7.99 -0.50
CA THR A 171 -9.11 -9.23 -0.14
C THR A 171 -8.22 -10.47 -0.15
N TYR A 172 -6.90 -10.31 -0.21
CA TYR A 172 -5.92 -11.39 -0.42
C TYR A 172 -6.06 -12.09 -1.77
N GLN A 173 -6.84 -11.53 -2.70
CA GLN A 173 -7.09 -12.12 -4.01
C GLN A 173 -6.88 -11.08 -5.11
N VAL A 174 -6.44 -11.57 -6.25
CA VAL A 174 -6.37 -10.81 -7.51
C VAL A 174 -7.25 -11.55 -8.53
N ASN A 175 -8.27 -10.88 -9.02
CA ASN A 175 -9.18 -11.45 -9.99
C ASN A 175 -8.62 -11.45 -11.43
N GLU A 176 -9.34 -12.08 -12.35
CA GLU A 176 -8.89 -12.22 -13.75
C GLU A 176 -8.79 -10.87 -14.48
N GLU A 177 -9.64 -9.90 -14.16
CA GLU A 177 -9.60 -8.56 -14.77
C GLU A 177 -8.33 -7.81 -14.33
N GLN A 178 -8.01 -7.84 -13.06
CA GLN A 178 -6.80 -7.24 -12.51
C GLN A 178 -5.52 -7.93 -13.02
N LEU A 179 -5.55 -9.27 -13.13
CA LEU A 179 -4.47 -10.04 -13.72
C LEU A 179 -4.21 -9.65 -15.18
N GLU A 180 -5.27 -9.58 -15.99
CA GLU A 180 -5.15 -9.22 -17.39
C GLU A 180 -4.70 -7.76 -17.55
N PHE A 181 -5.22 -6.84 -16.73
CA PHE A 181 -4.74 -5.46 -16.68
C PHE A 181 -3.23 -5.40 -16.40
N THR A 182 -2.76 -6.11 -15.36
CA THR A 182 -1.34 -6.15 -15.00
C THR A 182 -0.49 -6.71 -16.15
N ARG A 183 -0.96 -7.76 -16.82
CA ARG A 183 -0.28 -8.35 -17.99
C ARG A 183 -0.14 -7.33 -19.11
N GLN A 184 -1.19 -6.57 -19.41
CA GLN A 184 -1.18 -5.53 -20.43
C GLN A 184 -0.21 -4.38 -20.08
N GLN A 185 -0.16 -3.97 -18.81
CA GLN A 185 0.77 -2.93 -18.40
C GLN A 185 2.24 -3.40 -18.50
N LEU A 186 2.54 -4.62 -18.06
CA LEU A 186 3.88 -5.19 -18.19
C LEU A 186 4.31 -5.38 -19.65
N ALA A 187 3.36 -5.66 -20.56
CA ALA A 187 3.63 -5.79 -21.98
C ALA A 187 4.07 -4.48 -22.66
N ARG A 188 3.94 -3.34 -22.00
CA ARG A 188 4.47 -2.04 -22.49
C ARG A 188 5.99 -1.95 -22.44
N GLU A 189 6.65 -2.89 -21.75
CA GLU A 189 8.12 -2.97 -21.59
C GLU A 189 8.78 -1.76 -20.92
N LEU A 190 7.99 -0.84 -20.34
CA LEU A 190 8.49 0.25 -19.51
C LEU A 190 8.96 -0.29 -18.15
N PRO A 191 9.97 0.36 -17.52
CA PRO A 191 10.25 0.11 -16.12
C PRO A 191 8.97 0.28 -15.30
N THR A 192 8.60 -0.74 -14.54
CA THR A 192 7.31 -0.78 -13.85
C THR A 192 7.50 -0.89 -12.34
N VAL A 193 6.72 -0.15 -11.59
CA VAL A 193 6.56 -0.24 -10.14
C VAL A 193 5.15 -0.72 -9.86
N LEU A 194 5.01 -1.83 -9.16
CA LEU A 194 3.72 -2.36 -8.71
C LEU A 194 3.40 -1.81 -7.33
N LEU A 195 2.21 -1.28 -7.16
CA LEU A 195 1.64 -0.87 -5.88
C LEU A 195 0.55 -1.86 -5.51
N VAL A 196 0.73 -2.55 -4.40
CA VAL A 196 -0.23 -3.45 -3.76
C VAL A 196 -0.24 -3.15 -2.27
N HIS A 197 -1.27 -3.56 -1.54
CA HIS A 197 -1.26 -3.41 -0.09
C HIS A 197 -0.60 -4.61 0.58
N ILE A 198 -1.06 -5.81 0.25
CA ILE A 198 -0.61 -7.05 0.87
C ILE A 198 0.66 -7.55 0.15
N PRO A 199 1.77 -7.76 0.87
CA PRO A 199 3.01 -8.18 0.23
C PRO A 199 2.90 -9.55 -0.45
N LEU A 200 3.59 -9.71 -1.58
CA LEU A 200 3.84 -11.03 -2.16
C LEU A 200 4.74 -11.84 -1.22
N SER A 201 4.45 -13.13 -1.07
CA SER A 201 5.23 -14.00 -0.19
C SER A 201 6.64 -14.19 -0.73
N ILE A 202 7.63 -13.78 0.07
CA ILE A 202 9.05 -14.06 -0.14
C ILE A 202 9.63 -14.68 1.13
N ALA A 203 10.61 -15.57 0.97
CA ALA A 203 11.11 -16.41 2.07
C ALA A 203 11.60 -15.61 3.29
N THR A 204 12.28 -14.48 3.05
CA THR A 204 12.85 -13.65 4.12
C THR A 204 11.80 -12.81 4.87
N LEU A 205 10.63 -12.57 4.27
CA LEU A 205 9.52 -11.86 4.90
C LEU A 205 8.59 -12.79 5.67
N ARG A 206 8.43 -14.02 5.20
CA ARG A 206 7.45 -14.98 5.70
C ARG A 206 7.60 -15.28 7.19
N ASP A 207 8.81 -15.63 7.64
CA ASP A 207 9.04 -16.00 9.03
C ASP A 207 8.80 -14.84 10.01
N PRO A 208 9.29 -13.60 9.79
CA PRO A 208 8.92 -12.42 10.57
C PRO A 208 7.42 -12.14 10.63
N VAL A 209 6.71 -12.34 9.52
CA VAL A 209 5.26 -12.16 9.47
C VAL A 209 4.56 -13.18 10.36
N ILE A 210 4.90 -14.46 10.25
CA ILE A 210 4.35 -15.53 11.11
C ILE A 210 4.68 -15.28 12.58
N GLU A 211 5.89 -14.84 12.88
CA GLU A 211 6.28 -14.52 14.26
C GLU A 211 5.41 -13.42 14.87
N LYS A 212 5.17 -12.35 14.11
CA LYS A 212 4.36 -11.20 14.56
C LYS A 212 2.87 -11.50 14.58
N TRP A 213 2.33 -12.02 13.47
CA TRP A 213 0.89 -12.10 13.22
C TRP A 213 0.29 -13.48 13.49
N LYS A 214 1.13 -14.51 13.72
CA LYS A 214 0.74 -15.93 13.92
C LYS A 214 0.03 -16.53 12.70
N ALA A 215 0.19 -15.90 11.55
CA ALA A 215 -0.35 -16.32 10.25
C ALA A 215 0.50 -15.74 9.12
N PRO A 216 0.67 -16.44 8.00
CA PRO A 216 1.38 -15.94 6.82
C PRO A 216 0.44 -15.04 5.99
N ILE A 217 0.13 -13.85 6.51
CA ILE A 217 -0.77 -12.87 5.88
C ILE A 217 -0.12 -12.19 4.66
N LEU A 218 0.22 -13.00 3.65
CA LEU A 218 0.92 -12.63 2.42
C LEU A 218 0.20 -13.25 1.22
N ILE A 219 0.26 -12.60 0.07
CA ILE A 219 -0.26 -13.17 -1.19
C ILE A 219 0.69 -14.24 -1.73
N GLY A 220 0.13 -15.35 -2.19
CA GLY A 220 0.89 -16.45 -2.79
C GLY A 220 1.71 -17.26 -1.80
N ASP A 221 1.42 -17.21 -0.50
CA ASP A 221 2.10 -18.07 0.46
C ASP A 221 1.62 -19.51 0.31
N PRO A 222 2.54 -20.46 0.04
CA PRO A 222 2.17 -21.83 -0.26
C PRO A 222 1.74 -22.64 0.97
N VAL A 223 1.86 -22.07 2.17
CA VAL A 223 1.74 -22.79 3.44
C VAL A 223 0.67 -22.19 4.36
N TRP A 224 -0.29 -21.47 3.81
CA TRP A 224 -1.47 -21.08 4.57
C TRP A 224 -2.17 -22.31 5.16
N GLU A 225 -2.32 -22.32 6.48
CA GLU A 225 -3.16 -23.30 7.14
C GLU A 225 -4.61 -22.83 7.11
N PHE A 226 -5.56 -23.75 6.89
CA PHE A 226 -6.98 -23.43 6.73
C PHE A 226 -7.52 -22.56 7.87
N GLY A 227 -7.30 -22.92 9.11
CA GLY A 227 -7.78 -22.13 10.26
C GLY A 227 -7.14 -20.72 10.41
N SER A 228 -5.97 -20.51 9.82
CA SER A 228 -5.34 -19.18 9.78
C SER A 228 -6.02 -18.27 8.76
N ARG A 229 -6.39 -18.81 7.62
CA ARG A 229 -7.11 -18.06 6.57
C ARG A 229 -8.51 -17.64 6.99
N ASP A 230 -9.27 -18.51 7.68
CA ASP A 230 -10.58 -18.18 8.22
C ASP A 230 -10.56 -16.89 9.06
N ARG A 231 -9.53 -16.73 9.87
CA ARG A 231 -9.37 -15.55 10.72
C ARG A 231 -9.21 -14.25 9.91
N TRP A 232 -8.64 -14.36 8.71
CA TRP A 232 -8.32 -13.23 7.83
C TRP A 232 -9.30 -13.09 6.65
N GLY A 233 -10.39 -13.86 6.66
CA GLY A 233 -11.44 -13.78 5.66
C GLY A 233 -11.06 -14.36 4.30
N THR A 234 -10.07 -15.25 4.24
CA THR A 234 -9.65 -15.89 2.98
C THR A 234 -9.37 -17.38 3.17
N ASP A 235 -9.84 -18.20 2.25
CA ASP A 235 -9.70 -19.66 2.32
C ASP A 235 -8.44 -20.18 1.61
N PHE A 236 -8.15 -19.69 0.40
CA PHE A 236 -7.02 -20.12 -0.44
C PHE A 236 -6.76 -19.09 -1.54
N ASP A 237 -5.55 -19.15 -2.13
CA ASP A 237 -5.27 -18.33 -3.30
C ASP A 237 -6.01 -18.88 -4.53
N GLU A 238 -6.85 -18.05 -5.12
CA GLU A 238 -7.49 -18.36 -6.40
C GLU A 238 -6.45 -18.52 -7.53
N PRO A 239 -6.80 -19.22 -8.62
CA PRO A 239 -5.89 -19.37 -9.75
C PRO A 239 -5.37 -18.04 -10.32
N GLY A 240 -6.21 -17.01 -10.34
CA GLY A 240 -5.83 -15.65 -10.75
C GLY A 240 -4.74 -15.06 -9.86
N THR A 241 -4.86 -15.20 -8.55
CA THR A 241 -3.87 -14.73 -7.57
C THR A 241 -2.53 -15.45 -7.74
N GLN A 242 -2.55 -16.79 -7.89
CA GLN A 242 -1.34 -17.57 -8.11
C GLN A 242 -0.63 -17.19 -9.42
N GLU A 243 -1.39 -16.95 -10.48
CA GLU A 243 -0.86 -16.51 -11.77
C GLU A 243 -0.28 -15.08 -11.67
N PHE A 244 -0.93 -14.18 -10.93
CA PHE A 244 -0.45 -12.82 -10.67
C PHE A 244 0.93 -12.84 -10.00
N VAL A 245 1.08 -13.61 -8.92
CA VAL A 245 2.38 -13.76 -8.23
C VAL A 245 3.44 -14.31 -9.18
N ARG A 246 3.09 -15.31 -10.00
CA ARG A 246 4.00 -15.87 -10.99
C ARG A 246 4.38 -14.87 -12.07
N LEU A 247 3.42 -14.08 -12.56
CA LEU A 247 3.64 -13.01 -13.54
C LEU A 247 4.63 -11.98 -12.99
N CYS A 248 4.38 -11.45 -11.79
CA CYS A 248 5.24 -10.47 -11.13
C CYS A 248 6.67 -11.00 -10.91
N SER A 249 6.80 -12.24 -10.43
CA SER A 249 8.11 -12.85 -10.17
C SER A 249 8.95 -13.07 -11.44
N LYS A 250 8.32 -13.16 -12.62
CA LYS A 250 8.98 -13.40 -13.91
C LYS A 250 9.13 -12.17 -14.78
N ALA A 251 8.47 -11.09 -14.47
CA ALA A 251 8.50 -9.88 -15.28
C ALA A 251 9.91 -9.26 -15.31
N ASN A 252 10.43 -9.04 -16.52
CA ASN A 252 11.78 -8.53 -16.71
C ASN A 252 11.90 -7.00 -16.56
N ASN A 253 10.78 -6.31 -16.59
CA ASN A 253 10.65 -4.86 -16.47
C ASN A 253 9.98 -4.42 -15.17
N LEU A 254 9.60 -5.35 -14.29
CA LEU A 254 9.18 -5.00 -12.94
C LEU A 254 10.41 -4.61 -12.12
N ALA A 255 10.50 -3.33 -11.77
CA ALA A 255 11.62 -2.77 -11.03
C ALA A 255 11.40 -2.86 -9.51
N ALA A 256 10.20 -2.58 -9.03
CA ALA A 256 9.90 -2.60 -7.61
C ALA A 256 8.46 -3.03 -7.34
N VAL A 257 8.21 -3.53 -6.14
CA VAL A 257 6.87 -3.68 -5.54
C VAL A 257 6.86 -2.83 -4.28
N PHE A 258 5.87 -1.93 -4.14
CA PHE A 258 5.63 -1.17 -2.93
C PHE A 258 4.38 -1.71 -2.24
N CYS A 259 4.49 -1.99 -0.94
CA CYS A 259 3.41 -2.59 -0.15
C CYS A 259 3.50 -2.24 1.34
N GLY A 260 2.50 -2.64 2.12
CA GLY A 260 2.37 -2.38 3.56
C GLY A 260 1.90 -3.58 4.36
N HIS A 261 0.75 -3.46 5.05
CA HIS A 261 -0.03 -4.52 5.70
C HIS A 261 0.60 -5.17 6.93
N VAL A 262 1.86 -5.53 6.88
CA VAL A 262 2.52 -6.29 7.97
C VAL A 262 3.05 -5.41 9.09
N HIS A 263 2.96 -4.08 8.95
CA HIS A 263 3.31 -3.07 9.95
C HIS A 263 4.75 -3.17 10.47
N PHE A 264 5.69 -3.45 9.59
CA PHE A 264 7.13 -3.31 9.83
C PHE A 264 7.87 -3.20 8.51
N PRO A 265 8.98 -2.44 8.45
CA PRO A 265 9.74 -2.29 7.23
C PRO A 265 10.46 -3.60 6.87
N HIS A 266 10.45 -3.93 5.58
CA HIS A 266 11.24 -5.02 5.02
C HIS A 266 11.57 -4.70 3.56
N ALA A 267 12.73 -5.13 3.09
CA ALA A 267 13.05 -5.06 1.67
C ALA A 267 13.96 -6.22 1.27
N ASP A 268 13.54 -6.95 0.24
CA ASP A 268 14.35 -8.02 -0.35
C ASP A 268 13.90 -8.33 -1.78
N SER A 269 14.74 -9.09 -2.48
CA SER A 269 14.55 -9.42 -3.88
C SER A 269 13.35 -10.34 -4.11
N LEU A 270 12.40 -9.89 -4.89
CA LEU A 270 11.35 -10.74 -5.49
C LEU A 270 11.89 -11.49 -6.72
N SER A 271 12.77 -10.84 -7.46
CA SER A 271 13.48 -11.39 -8.64
C SER A 271 14.86 -10.73 -8.78
N PRO A 272 15.71 -11.19 -9.73
CA PRO A 272 17.02 -10.55 -9.93
C PRO A 272 16.99 -9.06 -10.30
N ARG A 273 15.84 -8.52 -10.67
CA ARG A 273 15.66 -7.12 -11.07
C ARG A 273 14.66 -6.36 -10.22
N CYS A 274 13.89 -7.04 -9.41
CA CYS A 274 12.81 -6.47 -8.62
C CYS A 274 13.06 -6.66 -7.13
N VAL A 275 12.97 -5.58 -6.37
CA VAL A 275 12.94 -5.61 -4.92
C VAL A 275 11.54 -5.25 -4.46
N GLN A 276 11.00 -6.03 -3.52
CA GLN A 276 9.78 -5.70 -2.81
C GLN A 276 10.14 -4.86 -1.58
N TYR A 277 9.50 -3.71 -1.45
CA TYR A 277 9.67 -2.77 -0.36
C TYR A 277 8.38 -2.71 0.46
N VAL A 278 8.40 -3.29 1.63
CA VAL A 278 7.36 -3.10 2.64
C VAL A 278 7.65 -1.81 3.39
N GLY A 279 6.68 -0.91 3.46
CA GLY A 279 6.80 0.36 4.16
C GLY A 279 6.76 0.19 5.68
N LYS A 280 7.42 1.09 6.40
CA LYS A 280 7.15 1.30 7.81
C LYS A 280 5.78 1.98 7.93
N PRO A 281 4.91 1.56 8.86
CA PRO A 281 3.58 2.15 8.97
C PRO A 281 3.63 3.65 9.26
N SER A 282 2.82 4.42 8.53
CA SER A 282 2.78 5.87 8.65
C SER A 282 2.24 6.32 10.01
N TYR A 283 1.36 5.54 10.64
CA TYR A 283 0.91 5.86 12.00
C TYR A 283 2.04 5.85 13.05
N GLU A 284 3.19 5.26 12.75
CA GLU A 284 4.43 5.34 13.56
C GLU A 284 5.42 6.40 13.02
N GLY A 285 4.96 7.31 12.16
CA GLY A 285 5.79 8.32 11.50
C GLY A 285 6.72 7.73 10.46
N GLY A 286 6.30 6.67 9.76
CA GLY A 286 7.07 6.00 8.72
C GLY A 286 6.66 6.43 7.32
N TRP A 287 7.66 6.54 6.44
CA TRP A 287 7.54 6.60 4.98
C TRP A 287 8.88 6.22 4.38
N ARG A 288 8.91 6.02 3.08
CA ARG A 288 10.15 5.75 2.36
C ARG A 288 10.31 6.72 1.18
N MET A 289 11.43 7.44 1.12
CA MET A 289 11.82 8.19 -0.07
C MET A 289 12.51 7.24 -1.05
N VAL A 290 12.01 7.18 -2.28
CA VAL A 290 12.57 6.36 -3.35
C VAL A 290 12.99 7.24 -4.51
N GLU A 291 14.26 7.13 -4.91
CA GLU A 291 14.78 7.81 -6.09
C GLU A 291 15.07 6.80 -7.20
N PHE A 292 14.38 6.95 -8.31
CA PHE A 292 14.70 6.27 -9.57
C PHE A 292 15.68 7.13 -10.35
N ARG A 293 16.81 6.56 -10.76
CA ARG A 293 17.91 7.30 -11.40
C ARG A 293 18.33 6.64 -12.70
N PRO A 294 18.81 7.43 -13.68
CA PRO A 294 19.59 6.87 -14.79
C PRO A 294 20.76 6.02 -14.28
N LEU A 295 20.98 4.86 -14.95
CA LEU A 295 22.10 3.96 -14.62
C LEU A 295 23.35 4.36 -15.39
#